data_93629ea2c2a63e5e7035f1e61f89c8b3
#
_entry.id   93629ea2c2a63e5e7035f1e61f89c8b3
#
_cell.length_a   1.000
_cell.length_b   1.000
_cell.length_c   1.000
_cell.angle_alpha   90.00
_cell.angle_beta   90.00
_cell.angle_gamma   90.00
#
_symmetry.space_group_name_H-M   'P 1'
#
loop_
_entity.id
_entity.type
_entity.pdbx_description
1 polymer ?
#
loop_
_entity_poly.entity_id
_entity_poly.type
_entity_poly.pdbx_seq_one_letter_code
_entity_poly.pdbx_strand_id
1 'polypeptide(L)'
;RLKPESFAINIEAFGELAPLESTRLAAQVSGEVVEWNPKFVAGGIVKRGETLFSIEKDAYTAAPLQAESALANAQAALIEEKALANVAEREAATLPNSRVTDLYLRKPQILSAEAAVKAAQAQMKIAKRDLDNTEVVAPYDALIVSRSIGKGDFLTVGTTAATLYNVEVGEVTFPLARFDQAFLPEALDGIDATVSLLNGTTDEIKRSATIVRDSGIYDSATRMTHLVARINDPYGLTTQQPVLRFGAYTKVSFTGKTIDNVYRIPQELITRRQLWILDDADKLVAKPVEVVREVGSEFLIRVDIAADDRIVMTLPEYPQNGMAVKVIEGAEKLVAKQP
;
A
#
# COMPACT_ATOMS: atom_id res chain seq x y z
N ARG A 1 -4.15 46.13 -9.14
CA ARG A 1 -5.40 45.57 -9.66
C ARG A 1 -5.35 44.07 -9.49
N LEU A 2 -6.32 43.49 -8.81
CA LEU A 2 -6.43 42.06 -8.63
C LEU A 2 -7.27 41.43 -9.77
N LYS A 3 -6.82 40.26 -10.19
CA LYS A 3 -7.62 39.41 -11.10
C LYS A 3 -8.04 38.17 -10.34
N PRO A 4 -9.27 37.68 -10.52
CA PRO A 4 -9.66 36.40 -9.97
C PRO A 4 -8.81 35.30 -10.62
N GLU A 5 -8.37 34.35 -9.83
CA GLU A 5 -7.54 33.23 -10.26
C GLU A 5 -8.21 31.92 -9.89
N SER A 6 -7.86 30.86 -10.63
CA SER A 6 -8.15 29.47 -10.22
C SER A 6 -6.95 28.96 -9.46
N PHE A 7 -7.16 28.49 -8.25
CA PHE A 7 -6.09 28.04 -7.36
C PHE A 7 -6.28 26.56 -7.01
N ALA A 8 -5.31 25.73 -7.37
CA ALA A 8 -5.26 24.33 -6.97
C ALA A 8 -4.77 24.23 -5.52
N ILE A 9 -5.59 23.66 -4.66
CA ILE A 9 -5.25 23.52 -3.23
C ILE A 9 -4.22 22.42 -3.08
N ASN A 10 -3.06 22.76 -2.52
CA ASN A 10 -2.09 21.78 -2.07
C ASN A 10 -2.45 21.32 -0.65
N ILE A 11 -2.59 20.00 -0.46
CA ILE A 11 -2.86 19.39 0.84
C ILE A 11 -1.57 18.75 1.31
N GLU A 12 -1.16 19.08 2.53
CA GLU A 12 0.02 18.52 3.18
C GLU A 12 -0.38 17.84 4.47
N ALA A 13 0.12 16.63 4.66
CA ALA A 13 -0.10 15.86 5.87
C ALA A 13 1.14 15.05 6.22
N PHE A 14 1.17 14.49 7.42
CA PHE A 14 2.32 13.74 7.91
C PHE A 14 1.89 12.35 8.35
N GLY A 15 2.72 11.36 8.04
CA GLY A 15 2.47 9.98 8.42
C GLY A 15 3.75 9.16 8.48
N GLU A 16 3.65 7.99 9.11
CA GLU A 16 4.75 7.04 9.19
C GLU A 16 4.72 6.11 7.98
N LEU A 17 5.88 5.88 7.39
CA LEU A 17 6.06 4.90 6.32
C LEU A 17 6.10 3.50 6.92
N ALA A 18 5.16 2.65 6.54
CA ALA A 18 5.07 1.25 6.95
C ALA A 18 5.16 0.30 5.74
N PRO A 19 5.57 -0.96 5.94
CA PRO A 19 5.49 -1.96 4.89
C PRO A 19 4.03 -2.30 4.57
N LEU A 20 3.71 -2.58 3.31
CA LEU A 20 2.39 -3.08 2.92
C LEU A 20 2.07 -4.41 3.62
N GLU A 21 3.07 -5.28 3.74
CA GLU A 21 2.94 -6.61 4.34
C GLU A 21 4.05 -6.87 5.34
N SER A 22 3.66 -7.45 6.48
CA SER A 22 4.55 -7.96 7.51
C SER A 22 4.26 -9.44 7.73
N THR A 23 5.24 -10.29 7.47
CA THR A 23 5.10 -11.75 7.57
C THR A 23 5.92 -12.29 8.73
N ARG A 24 5.28 -13.03 9.62
CA ARG A 24 5.97 -13.89 10.58
C ARG A 24 6.21 -15.24 9.91
N LEU A 25 7.46 -15.45 9.49
CA LEU A 25 7.87 -16.68 8.84
C LEU A 25 8.00 -17.79 9.89
N ALA A 26 7.28 -18.89 9.68
CA ALA A 26 7.31 -20.04 10.57
C ALA A 26 7.70 -21.32 9.80
N ALA A 27 8.37 -22.24 10.49
CA ALA A 27 8.70 -23.56 9.95
C ALA A 27 7.43 -24.33 9.63
N GLN A 28 7.35 -24.90 8.42
CA GLN A 28 6.23 -25.73 7.98
C GLN A 28 6.47 -27.24 8.16
N VAL A 29 7.73 -27.61 8.40
CA VAL A 29 8.18 -28.98 8.71
C VAL A 29 9.12 -28.94 9.90
N SER A 30 9.30 -30.10 10.57
CA SER A 30 10.17 -30.22 11.75
C SER A 30 11.54 -30.74 11.34
N GLY A 31 12.59 -30.29 12.03
CA GLY A 31 13.96 -30.77 11.83
C GLY A 31 15.00 -29.75 12.27
N GLU A 32 16.27 -30.12 12.14
CA GLU A 32 17.40 -29.27 12.49
C GLU A 32 17.73 -28.29 11.37
N VAL A 33 18.08 -27.06 11.72
CA VAL A 33 18.56 -26.03 10.77
C VAL A 33 20.02 -26.34 10.41
N VAL A 34 20.24 -26.78 9.18
CA VAL A 34 21.59 -27.20 8.69
C VAL A 34 22.34 -26.08 7.97
N GLU A 35 21.63 -25.26 7.21
CA GLU A 35 22.22 -24.16 6.44
C GLU A 35 21.36 -22.91 6.49
N TRP A 36 21.99 -21.74 6.35
CA TRP A 36 21.28 -20.48 6.20
C TRP A 36 22.01 -19.52 5.25
N ASN A 37 21.25 -18.59 4.70
CA ASN A 37 21.78 -17.51 3.87
C ASN A 37 22.54 -16.50 4.76
N PRO A 38 23.76 -16.06 4.37
CA PRO A 38 24.48 -15.01 5.09
C PRO A 38 23.70 -13.70 5.27
N LYS A 39 22.79 -13.39 4.34
CA LYS A 39 21.91 -12.22 4.43
C LYS A 39 20.73 -12.43 5.39
N PHE A 40 20.49 -13.64 5.87
CA PHE A 40 19.42 -13.94 6.82
C PHE A 40 19.80 -13.49 8.24
N VAL A 41 19.96 -12.18 8.39
CA VAL A 41 20.26 -11.47 9.63
C VAL A 41 19.40 -10.22 9.74
N ALA A 42 19.17 -9.71 10.94
CA ALA A 42 18.42 -8.46 11.10
C ALA A 42 19.05 -7.32 10.32
N GLY A 43 18.26 -6.62 9.52
CA GLY A 43 18.69 -5.58 8.58
C GLY A 43 19.14 -6.10 7.21
N GLY A 44 19.23 -7.42 7.01
CA GLY A 44 19.53 -8.02 5.70
C GLY A 44 18.35 -7.90 4.74
N ILE A 45 18.65 -7.72 3.45
CA ILE A 45 17.65 -7.69 2.37
C ILE A 45 17.86 -8.92 1.49
N VAL A 46 16.79 -9.67 1.26
CA VAL A 46 16.73 -10.88 0.46
C VAL A 46 15.72 -10.73 -0.66
N LYS A 47 15.96 -11.41 -1.76
CA LYS A 47 15.03 -11.37 -2.91
C LYS A 47 13.97 -12.47 -2.81
N ARG A 48 12.85 -12.24 -3.45
CA ARG A 48 11.78 -13.23 -3.65
C ARG A 48 12.36 -14.54 -4.17
N GLY A 49 11.99 -15.65 -3.52
CA GLY A 49 12.48 -17.00 -3.87
C GLY A 49 13.91 -17.33 -3.43
N GLU A 50 14.63 -16.38 -2.80
CA GLU A 50 15.95 -16.64 -2.23
C GLU A 50 15.79 -17.50 -0.97
N THR A 51 16.55 -18.61 -0.89
CA THR A 51 16.53 -19.49 0.28
C THR A 51 17.08 -18.77 1.50
N LEU A 52 16.33 -18.75 2.58
CA LEU A 52 16.70 -18.12 3.84
C LEU A 52 17.46 -19.09 4.74
N PHE A 53 16.92 -20.30 4.88
CA PHE A 53 17.56 -21.41 5.61
C PHE A 53 17.00 -22.74 5.12
N SER A 54 17.73 -23.82 5.42
CA SER A 54 17.34 -25.20 5.10
C SER A 54 17.24 -26.03 6.37
N ILE A 55 16.20 -26.86 6.42
CA ILE A 55 15.98 -27.88 7.42
C ILE A 55 16.56 -29.21 6.89
N GLU A 56 17.05 -30.08 7.77
CA GLU A 56 17.57 -31.40 7.43
C GLU A 56 16.59 -32.17 6.51
N LYS A 57 17.11 -32.70 5.37
CA LYS A 57 16.27 -33.24 4.28
C LYS A 57 16.19 -34.75 4.25
N ASP A 58 17.02 -35.47 4.98
CA ASP A 58 17.20 -36.93 4.81
C ASP A 58 15.88 -37.70 4.89
N ALA A 59 15.09 -37.45 5.92
CA ALA A 59 13.77 -38.09 6.07
C ALA A 59 12.77 -37.65 4.98
N TYR A 60 12.84 -36.38 4.59
CA TYR A 60 11.93 -35.79 3.59
C TYR A 60 12.28 -36.19 2.16
N THR A 61 13.51 -36.57 1.85
CA THR A 61 13.89 -37.12 0.53
C THR A 61 13.43 -38.57 0.35
N ALA A 62 13.39 -39.32 1.42
CA ALA A 62 12.91 -40.73 1.38
C ALA A 62 11.37 -40.84 1.22
N ALA A 63 10.61 -39.91 1.81
CA ALA A 63 9.15 -39.94 1.82
C ALA A 63 8.50 -39.92 0.41
N PRO A 64 8.90 -39.02 -0.53
CA PRO A 64 8.41 -39.07 -1.91
C PRO A 64 8.69 -40.37 -2.65
N LEU A 65 9.86 -40.98 -2.45
CA LEU A 65 10.22 -42.26 -3.09
C LEU A 65 9.32 -43.42 -2.59
N GLN A 66 9.02 -43.45 -1.29
CA GLN A 66 8.08 -44.38 -0.71
C GLN A 66 6.65 -44.18 -1.26
N ALA A 67 6.21 -42.91 -1.34
CA ALA A 67 4.91 -42.58 -1.89
C ALA A 67 4.79 -42.92 -3.40
N GLU A 68 5.87 -42.77 -4.16
CA GLU A 68 5.94 -43.14 -5.57
C GLU A 68 5.80 -44.65 -5.76
N SER A 69 6.47 -45.45 -4.92
CA SER A 69 6.32 -46.89 -4.91
C SER A 69 4.87 -47.32 -4.58
N ALA A 70 4.25 -46.67 -3.57
CA ALA A 70 2.86 -46.95 -3.24
C ALA A 70 1.91 -46.56 -4.38
N LEU A 71 2.16 -45.47 -5.08
CA LEU A 71 1.38 -45.08 -6.26
C LEU A 71 1.52 -46.10 -7.40
N ALA A 72 2.74 -46.56 -7.69
CA ALA A 72 2.98 -47.55 -8.71
C ALA A 72 2.22 -48.88 -8.42
N ASN A 73 2.22 -49.33 -7.15
CA ASN A 73 1.49 -50.52 -6.71
C ASN A 73 -0.03 -50.31 -6.86
N ALA A 74 -0.58 -49.16 -6.49
CA ALA A 74 -2.01 -48.87 -6.65
C ALA A 74 -2.42 -48.83 -8.15
N GLN A 75 -1.55 -48.25 -9.00
CA GLN A 75 -1.79 -48.24 -10.45
C GLN A 75 -1.75 -49.65 -11.06
N ALA A 76 -0.82 -50.51 -10.64
CA ALA A 76 -0.76 -51.90 -11.09
C ALA A 76 -2.04 -52.66 -10.71
N ALA A 77 -2.53 -52.52 -9.47
CA ALA A 77 -3.77 -53.13 -9.02
C ALA A 77 -4.98 -52.62 -9.84
N LEU A 78 -5.05 -51.35 -10.18
CA LEU A 78 -6.12 -50.79 -11.02
C LEU A 78 -6.06 -51.37 -12.44
N ILE A 79 -4.87 -51.54 -13.02
CA ILE A 79 -4.71 -52.16 -14.33
C ILE A 79 -5.19 -53.61 -14.30
N GLU A 80 -4.85 -54.38 -13.26
CA GLU A 80 -5.29 -55.75 -13.06
C GLU A 80 -6.83 -55.85 -12.95
N GLU A 81 -7.44 -54.99 -12.11
CA GLU A 81 -8.90 -54.97 -11.95
C GLU A 81 -9.63 -54.60 -13.26
N LYS A 82 -9.10 -53.65 -14.03
CA LYS A 82 -9.63 -53.30 -15.35
C LYS A 82 -9.49 -54.44 -16.36
N ALA A 83 -8.39 -55.20 -16.32
CA ALA A 83 -8.20 -56.38 -17.18
C ALA A 83 -9.21 -57.47 -16.83
N LEU A 84 -9.41 -57.77 -15.54
CA LEU A 84 -10.39 -58.73 -15.08
C LEU A 84 -11.83 -58.30 -15.40
N ALA A 85 -12.16 -57.04 -15.30
CA ALA A 85 -13.48 -56.51 -15.70
C ALA A 85 -13.71 -56.64 -17.20
N ASN A 86 -12.73 -56.40 -18.05
CA ASN A 86 -12.83 -56.63 -19.50
C ASN A 86 -13.10 -58.10 -19.86
N VAL A 87 -12.54 -59.04 -19.10
CA VAL A 87 -12.87 -60.46 -19.27
C VAL A 87 -14.32 -60.75 -18.87
N ALA A 88 -14.74 -60.25 -17.69
CA ALA A 88 -16.10 -60.41 -17.21
C ALA A 88 -17.16 -59.79 -18.16
N GLU A 89 -16.86 -58.63 -18.78
CA GLU A 89 -17.72 -57.98 -19.77
C GLU A 89 -17.89 -58.85 -21.04
N ARG A 90 -16.81 -59.43 -21.53
CA ARG A 90 -16.88 -60.38 -22.70
C ARG A 90 -17.70 -61.65 -22.38
N GLU A 91 -17.53 -62.21 -21.19
CA GLU A 91 -18.32 -63.32 -20.74
C GLU A 91 -19.80 -62.98 -20.55
N ALA A 92 -20.06 -61.76 -19.98
CA ALA A 92 -21.42 -61.26 -19.78
C ALA A 92 -22.20 -61.11 -21.09
N ALA A 93 -21.53 -60.76 -22.19
CA ALA A 93 -22.14 -60.66 -23.51
C ALA A 93 -22.79 -61.96 -24.01
N THR A 94 -22.42 -63.11 -23.44
CA THR A 94 -22.96 -64.42 -23.75
C THR A 94 -24.07 -64.87 -22.80
N LEU A 95 -24.35 -64.14 -21.74
CA LEU A 95 -25.29 -64.46 -20.66
C LEU A 95 -26.63 -63.71 -20.82
N PRO A 96 -27.76 -64.26 -20.31
CA PRO A 96 -28.99 -63.46 -20.19
C PRO A 96 -28.81 -62.24 -19.29
N ASN A 97 -29.35 -61.06 -19.70
CA ASN A 97 -29.20 -59.79 -18.98
C ASN A 97 -29.62 -59.82 -17.49
N SER A 98 -30.53 -60.69 -17.10
CA SER A 98 -30.99 -60.89 -15.72
C SER A 98 -29.94 -61.45 -14.76
N ARG A 99 -28.80 -61.96 -15.25
CA ARG A 99 -27.69 -62.50 -14.45
C ARG A 99 -26.48 -61.61 -14.37
N VAL A 100 -26.46 -60.55 -15.14
CA VAL A 100 -25.33 -59.61 -15.17
C VAL A 100 -25.56 -58.49 -14.12
N THR A 101 -24.82 -58.52 -13.06
CA THR A 101 -24.83 -57.49 -11.98
C THR A 101 -23.60 -56.61 -12.05
N ASP A 102 -23.64 -55.43 -11.44
CA ASP A 102 -22.46 -54.58 -11.31
C ASP A 102 -21.31 -55.26 -10.58
N LEU A 103 -21.60 -56.15 -9.64
CA LEU A 103 -20.61 -56.97 -8.95
C LEU A 103 -19.94 -57.98 -9.89
N TYR A 104 -20.72 -58.60 -10.80
CA TYR A 104 -20.19 -59.48 -11.83
C TYR A 104 -19.25 -58.75 -12.78
N LEU A 105 -19.59 -57.52 -13.14
CA LEU A 105 -18.78 -56.64 -13.99
C LEU A 105 -17.63 -55.96 -13.22
N ARG A 106 -17.38 -56.34 -11.98
CA ARG A 106 -16.29 -55.84 -11.12
C ARG A 106 -16.29 -54.32 -10.93
N LYS A 107 -17.41 -53.62 -11.13
CA LYS A 107 -17.49 -52.16 -11.00
C LYS A 107 -17.09 -51.65 -9.60
N PRO A 108 -17.54 -52.29 -8.49
CA PRO A 108 -17.10 -51.86 -7.15
C PRO A 108 -15.59 -52.00 -6.93
N GLN A 109 -14.97 -53.08 -7.49
CA GLN A 109 -13.54 -53.33 -7.39
C GLN A 109 -12.73 -52.25 -8.15
N ILE A 110 -13.18 -51.92 -9.37
CA ILE A 110 -12.56 -50.82 -10.14
C ILE A 110 -12.65 -49.49 -9.38
N LEU A 111 -13.83 -49.14 -8.85
CA LEU A 111 -14.02 -47.95 -8.06
C LEU A 111 -13.09 -47.90 -6.82
N SER A 112 -12.95 -49.07 -6.14
CA SER A 112 -12.03 -49.19 -5.00
C SER A 112 -10.56 -48.97 -5.43
N ALA A 113 -10.12 -49.59 -6.53
CA ALA A 113 -8.78 -49.45 -7.05
C ALA A 113 -8.50 -48.02 -7.54
N GLU A 114 -9.49 -47.37 -8.17
CA GLU A 114 -9.37 -45.94 -8.55
C GLU A 114 -9.26 -45.01 -7.33
N ALA A 115 -9.99 -45.30 -6.27
CA ALA A 115 -9.87 -44.56 -5.01
C ALA A 115 -8.49 -44.75 -4.37
N ALA A 116 -7.92 -45.97 -4.42
CA ALA A 116 -6.57 -46.27 -3.93
C ALA A 116 -5.50 -45.50 -4.71
N VAL A 117 -5.62 -45.41 -6.05
CA VAL A 117 -4.70 -44.56 -6.87
C VAL A 117 -4.80 -43.12 -6.48
N LYS A 118 -5.99 -42.57 -6.32
CA LYS A 118 -6.18 -41.16 -5.88
C LYS A 118 -5.59 -40.89 -4.49
N ALA A 119 -5.75 -41.84 -3.57
CA ALA A 119 -5.17 -41.74 -2.22
C ALA A 119 -3.63 -41.75 -2.29
N ALA A 120 -3.02 -42.61 -3.06
CA ALA A 120 -1.57 -42.67 -3.24
C ALA A 120 -1.01 -41.41 -3.94
N GLN A 121 -1.74 -40.87 -4.93
CA GLN A 121 -1.39 -39.59 -5.57
C GLN A 121 -1.40 -38.43 -4.56
N ALA A 122 -2.42 -38.39 -3.70
CA ALA A 122 -2.51 -37.38 -2.66
C ALA A 122 -1.32 -37.48 -1.68
N GLN A 123 -0.98 -38.69 -1.25
CA GLN A 123 0.17 -38.94 -0.36
C GLN A 123 1.50 -38.51 -1.00
N MET A 124 1.69 -38.81 -2.28
CA MET A 124 2.89 -38.36 -3.03
C MET A 124 2.96 -36.84 -3.10
N LYS A 125 1.82 -36.17 -3.33
CA LYS A 125 1.79 -34.70 -3.33
C LYS A 125 2.15 -34.09 -1.97
N ILE A 126 1.67 -34.69 -0.88
CA ILE A 126 2.00 -34.28 0.49
C ILE A 126 3.51 -34.43 0.73
N ALA A 127 4.07 -35.61 0.42
CA ALA A 127 5.49 -35.87 0.63
C ALA A 127 6.41 -34.92 -0.16
N LYS A 128 6.05 -34.60 -1.41
CA LYS A 128 6.77 -33.60 -2.22
C LYS A 128 6.69 -32.20 -1.61
N ARG A 129 5.51 -31.76 -1.19
CA ARG A 129 5.33 -30.47 -0.53
C ARG A 129 6.16 -30.37 0.75
N ASP A 130 6.19 -31.43 1.55
CA ASP A 130 6.93 -31.45 2.81
C ASP A 130 8.45 -31.42 2.56
N LEU A 131 8.93 -32.04 1.48
CA LEU A 131 10.30 -31.88 1.01
C LEU A 131 10.59 -30.46 0.55
N ASP A 132 9.72 -29.85 -0.26
CA ASP A 132 9.88 -28.46 -0.70
C ASP A 132 9.92 -27.49 0.51
N ASN A 133 9.12 -27.75 1.54
CA ASN A 133 9.05 -26.95 2.76
C ASN A 133 10.31 -27.07 3.67
N THR A 134 11.23 -27.99 3.38
CA THR A 134 12.54 -28.04 4.05
C THR A 134 13.46 -26.89 3.62
N GLU A 135 13.23 -26.33 2.43
CA GLU A 135 13.88 -25.10 1.97
C GLU A 135 12.93 -23.92 2.17
N VAL A 136 13.24 -23.11 3.16
CA VAL A 136 12.41 -21.94 3.47
C VAL A 136 12.90 -20.75 2.66
N VAL A 137 12.05 -20.26 1.76
CA VAL A 137 12.36 -19.18 0.83
C VAL A 137 11.61 -17.89 1.18
N ALA A 138 12.16 -16.76 0.75
CA ALA A 138 11.51 -15.46 0.89
C ALA A 138 10.28 -15.36 -0.03
N PRO A 139 9.08 -15.01 0.49
CA PRO A 139 7.85 -14.93 -0.31
C PRO A 139 7.81 -13.71 -1.24
N TYR A 140 8.56 -12.68 -0.94
CA TYR A 140 8.72 -11.41 -1.67
C TYR A 140 10.11 -10.83 -1.40
N ASP A 141 10.47 -9.74 -2.05
CA ASP A 141 11.68 -8.99 -1.70
C ASP A 141 11.50 -8.42 -0.29
N ALA A 142 12.31 -8.92 0.66
CA ALA A 142 12.09 -8.75 2.08
C ALA A 142 13.27 -8.13 2.82
N LEU A 143 12.95 -7.22 3.74
CA LEU A 143 13.83 -6.82 4.83
C LEU A 143 13.61 -7.76 6.01
N ILE A 144 14.67 -8.34 6.52
CA ILE A 144 14.63 -9.16 7.73
C ILE A 144 14.66 -8.23 8.95
N VAL A 145 13.55 -8.17 9.67
CA VAL A 145 13.42 -7.34 10.88
C VAL A 145 14.04 -8.02 12.09
N SER A 146 13.71 -9.29 12.26
CA SER A 146 14.23 -10.11 13.35
C SER A 146 14.39 -11.56 12.92
N ARG A 147 15.36 -12.24 13.50
CA ARG A 147 15.58 -13.67 13.37
C ARG A 147 15.58 -14.30 14.75
N SER A 148 14.84 -15.39 14.92
CA SER A 148 14.66 -16.09 16.20
C SER A 148 15.31 -17.47 16.23
N ILE A 149 15.98 -17.89 15.15
CA ILE A 149 16.59 -19.22 15.01
C ILE A 149 18.06 -19.12 14.67
N GLY A 150 18.81 -20.18 14.98
CA GLY A 150 20.22 -20.36 14.73
C GLY A 150 20.53 -21.67 14.01
N LYS A 151 21.74 -21.81 13.49
CA LYS A 151 22.23 -23.09 12.94
C LYS A 151 22.35 -24.11 14.08
N GLY A 152 21.81 -25.32 13.84
CA GLY A 152 21.75 -26.40 14.83
C GLY A 152 20.49 -26.37 15.71
N ASP A 153 19.63 -25.34 15.58
CA ASP A 153 18.36 -25.34 16.29
C ASP A 153 17.41 -26.38 15.69
N PHE A 154 16.72 -27.12 16.57
CA PHE A 154 15.65 -28.01 16.13
C PHE A 154 14.31 -27.30 16.12
N LEU A 155 13.69 -27.23 14.94
CA LEU A 155 12.41 -26.57 14.72
C LEU A 155 11.27 -27.60 14.77
N THR A 156 10.13 -27.14 15.29
CA THR A 156 8.85 -27.85 15.15
C THR A 156 7.92 -27.04 14.23
N VAL A 157 6.92 -27.71 13.66
CA VAL A 157 5.93 -27.02 12.83
C VAL A 157 5.29 -25.88 13.60
N GLY A 158 5.27 -24.67 13.01
CA GLY A 158 4.74 -23.45 13.62
C GLY A 158 5.76 -22.62 14.40
N THR A 159 7.00 -23.11 14.61
CA THR A 159 8.06 -22.30 15.23
C THR A 159 8.36 -21.07 14.37
N THR A 160 8.21 -19.88 14.94
CA THR A 160 8.53 -18.61 14.25
C THR A 160 10.04 -18.49 14.05
N ALA A 161 10.48 -18.40 12.81
CA ALA A 161 11.88 -18.30 12.44
C ALA A 161 12.36 -16.85 12.32
N ALA A 162 11.53 -15.97 11.74
CA ALA A 162 11.85 -14.58 11.48
C ALA A 162 10.60 -13.71 11.28
N THR A 163 10.79 -12.39 11.39
CA THR A 163 9.81 -11.39 10.91
C THR A 163 10.38 -10.69 9.69
N LEU A 164 9.59 -10.67 8.62
CA LEU A 164 9.95 -10.08 7.33
C LEU A 164 9.01 -8.92 7.00
N TYR A 165 9.57 -7.84 6.45
CA TYR A 165 8.82 -6.74 5.87
C TYR A 165 8.98 -6.74 4.37
N ASN A 166 7.87 -6.64 3.64
CA ASN A 166 7.87 -6.49 2.19
C ASN A 166 8.47 -5.12 1.83
N VAL A 167 9.55 -5.12 1.03
CA VAL A 167 10.23 -3.89 0.58
C VAL A 167 9.85 -3.49 -0.85
N GLU A 168 9.01 -4.27 -1.54
CA GLU A 168 8.53 -3.94 -2.88
C GLU A 168 7.58 -2.75 -2.85
N VAL A 169 6.76 -2.65 -1.77
CA VAL A 169 5.74 -1.62 -1.61
C VAL A 169 5.70 -1.13 -0.16
N GLY A 170 5.69 0.19 0.00
CA GLY A 170 5.42 0.84 1.28
C GLY A 170 4.14 1.67 1.24
N GLU A 171 3.53 1.88 2.38
CA GLU A 171 2.37 2.74 2.54
C GLU A 171 2.61 3.77 3.64
N VAL A 172 2.17 5.00 3.40
CA VAL A 172 2.11 6.05 4.41
C VAL A 172 0.66 6.28 4.75
N THR A 173 0.28 5.99 5.99
CA THR A 173 -1.05 6.32 6.51
C THR A 173 -0.96 7.66 7.24
N PHE A 174 -1.77 8.62 6.85
CA PHE A 174 -1.75 9.95 7.41
C PHE A 174 -3.15 10.49 7.70
N PRO A 175 -3.35 11.23 8.81
CA PRO A 175 -4.62 11.85 9.15
C PRO A 175 -4.88 13.05 8.23
N LEU A 176 -6.12 13.22 7.83
CA LEU A 176 -6.57 14.36 7.06
C LEU A 176 -7.23 15.38 7.98
N ALA A 177 -6.72 16.60 7.99
CA ALA A 177 -7.30 17.68 8.78
C ALA A 177 -8.73 17.97 8.30
N ARG A 178 -9.64 18.27 9.23
CA ARG A 178 -11.04 18.49 8.94
C ARG A 178 -11.29 19.61 7.92
N PHE A 179 -10.48 20.67 7.95
CA PHE A 179 -10.58 21.78 7.02
C PHE A 179 -10.11 21.43 5.61
N ASP A 180 -9.29 20.38 5.44
CA ASP A 180 -8.85 19.89 4.14
C ASP A 180 -9.86 18.93 3.47
N GLN A 181 -10.76 18.34 4.26
CA GLN A 181 -11.77 17.39 3.72
C GLN A 181 -12.67 18.02 2.66
N ALA A 182 -13.01 19.30 2.79
CA ALA A 182 -13.82 20.03 1.80
C ALA A 182 -13.13 20.18 0.43
N PHE A 183 -11.81 20.08 0.43
CA PHE A 183 -10.98 20.28 -0.76
C PHE A 183 -10.47 18.98 -1.38
N LEU A 184 -10.94 17.84 -0.89
CA LEU A 184 -10.61 16.56 -1.51
C LEU A 184 -11.27 16.42 -2.88
N PRO A 185 -10.57 15.86 -3.88
CA PRO A 185 -11.18 15.44 -5.15
C PRO A 185 -12.30 14.43 -4.91
N GLU A 186 -13.24 14.30 -5.87
CA GLU A 186 -14.33 13.33 -5.76
C GLU A 186 -13.85 11.89 -5.79
N ALA A 187 -12.83 11.60 -6.62
CA ALA A 187 -12.15 10.31 -6.64
C ALA A 187 -10.80 10.45 -5.94
N LEU A 188 -10.57 9.64 -4.92
CA LEU A 188 -9.33 9.64 -4.15
C LEU A 188 -8.29 8.65 -4.70
N ASP A 189 -8.75 7.59 -5.37
CA ASP A 189 -7.86 6.56 -5.91
C ASP A 189 -7.13 7.06 -7.16
N GLY A 190 -5.81 6.86 -7.17
CA GLY A 190 -4.97 7.23 -8.32
C GLY A 190 -4.47 8.67 -8.32
N ILE A 191 -4.67 9.45 -7.25
CA ILE A 191 -4.12 10.81 -7.15
C ILE A 191 -2.61 10.76 -6.96
N ASP A 192 -1.87 11.47 -7.82
CA ASP A 192 -0.44 11.63 -7.66
C ASP A 192 -0.11 12.41 -6.39
N ALA A 193 0.81 11.87 -5.62
CA ALA A 193 1.31 12.46 -4.40
C ALA A 193 2.83 12.43 -4.36
N THR A 194 3.41 13.30 -3.57
CA THR A 194 4.84 13.30 -3.26
C THR A 194 5.02 13.00 -1.79
N VAL A 195 5.85 12.01 -1.50
CA VAL A 195 6.28 11.72 -0.13
C VAL A 195 7.69 12.26 0.05
N SER A 196 7.89 13.04 1.09
CA SER A 196 9.19 13.65 1.37
C SER A 196 9.63 13.39 2.81
N LEU A 197 10.94 13.18 2.96
CA LEU A 197 11.61 13.00 4.24
C LEU A 197 12.67 14.07 4.41
N LEU A 198 12.55 14.83 5.50
CA LEU A 198 13.56 15.81 5.91
C LEU A 198 14.65 15.12 6.73
N ASN A 199 15.85 14.98 6.19
CA ASN A 199 16.99 14.32 6.85
C ASN A 199 17.75 15.21 7.83
N GLY A 200 17.14 16.29 8.35
CA GLY A 200 17.83 17.24 9.26
C GLY A 200 18.94 18.08 8.61
N THR A 201 19.21 17.85 7.33
CA THR A 201 20.08 18.64 6.45
C THR A 201 19.24 19.30 5.36
N THR A 202 19.84 20.16 4.54
CA THR A 202 19.15 20.91 3.47
C THR A 202 18.56 19.99 2.37
N ASP A 203 18.92 18.71 2.37
CA ASP A 203 18.50 17.76 1.34
C ASP A 203 17.23 17.03 1.75
N GLU A 204 16.14 17.37 1.10
CA GLU A 204 14.85 16.69 1.19
C GLU A 204 14.81 15.51 0.21
N ILE A 205 14.64 14.29 0.73
CA ILE A 205 14.41 13.12 -0.11
C ILE A 205 12.95 13.11 -0.55
N LYS A 206 12.72 13.22 -1.86
CA LYS A 206 11.37 13.17 -2.46
C LYS A 206 11.16 11.89 -3.24
N ARG A 207 10.00 11.27 -3.05
CA ARG A 207 9.56 10.09 -3.76
C ARG A 207 8.15 10.28 -4.29
N SER A 208 7.93 9.79 -5.50
CA SER A 208 6.60 9.71 -6.09
C SER A 208 5.76 8.68 -5.34
N ALA A 209 4.51 9.01 -5.09
CA ALA A 209 3.54 8.16 -4.43
C ALA A 209 2.17 8.36 -5.08
N THR A 210 1.24 7.49 -4.77
CA THR A 210 -0.15 7.58 -5.25
C THR A 210 -1.09 7.39 -4.07
N ILE A 211 -2.09 8.23 -3.92
CA ILE A 211 -3.17 8.01 -2.96
C ILE A 211 -4.00 6.83 -3.48
N VAL A 212 -4.16 5.78 -2.68
CA VAL A 212 -4.82 4.55 -3.10
C VAL A 212 -6.16 4.32 -2.42
N ARG A 213 -6.38 4.90 -1.26
CA ARG A 213 -7.65 4.74 -0.52
C ARG A 213 -7.78 5.68 0.68
N ASP A 214 -9.00 5.84 1.13
CA ASP A 214 -9.35 6.26 2.48
C ASP A 214 -9.39 5.00 3.37
N SER A 215 -9.04 5.13 4.64
CA SER A 215 -9.15 4.04 5.62
C SER A 215 -10.61 3.60 5.89
N GLY A 216 -11.59 4.42 5.50
CA GLY A 216 -13.02 4.14 5.65
C GLY A 216 -13.54 4.24 7.08
N ILE A 217 -12.71 4.68 8.03
CA ILE A 217 -13.07 4.84 9.43
C ILE A 217 -12.59 6.18 9.97
N TYR A 218 -13.36 6.74 10.91
CA TYR A 218 -12.90 7.89 11.69
C TYR A 218 -12.13 7.40 12.92
N ASP A 219 -10.97 7.97 13.15
CA ASP A 219 -10.25 7.77 14.40
C ASP A 219 -11.08 8.34 15.56
N SER A 220 -11.32 7.54 16.58
CA SER A 220 -12.21 7.89 17.70
C SER A 220 -11.66 9.00 18.58
N ALA A 221 -10.32 9.15 18.65
CA ALA A 221 -9.65 10.14 19.49
C ALA A 221 -9.55 11.49 18.77
N THR A 222 -9.16 11.48 17.49
CA THR A 222 -8.89 12.70 16.71
C THR A 222 -10.10 13.12 15.87
N ARG A 223 -11.04 12.22 15.60
CA ARG A 223 -12.18 12.37 14.68
C ARG A 223 -11.74 12.72 13.25
N MET A 224 -10.55 12.31 12.87
CA MET A 224 -10.01 12.48 11.53
C MET A 224 -10.16 11.21 10.72
N THR A 225 -10.34 11.34 9.41
CA THR A 225 -10.16 10.25 8.45
C THR A 225 -8.68 10.09 8.15
N HIS A 226 -8.27 8.90 7.72
CA HIS A 226 -6.91 8.64 7.30
C HIS A 226 -6.89 8.26 5.84
N LEU A 227 -6.00 8.90 5.09
CA LEU A 227 -5.69 8.52 3.72
C LEU A 227 -4.42 7.67 3.71
N VAL A 228 -4.29 6.87 2.66
CA VAL A 228 -3.14 5.99 2.44
C VAL A 228 -2.49 6.34 1.12
N ALA A 229 -1.21 6.73 1.18
CA ALA A 229 -0.36 6.91 0.02
C ALA A 229 0.57 5.71 -0.14
N ARG A 230 0.65 5.15 -1.35
CA ARG A 230 1.49 4.02 -1.70
C ARG A 230 2.74 4.47 -2.43
N ILE A 231 3.87 3.89 -2.04
CA ILE A 231 5.18 4.12 -2.64
C ILE A 231 5.69 2.79 -3.15
N ASN A 232 6.03 2.73 -4.43
CA ASN A 232 6.68 1.58 -5.03
C ASN A 232 8.18 1.66 -4.78
N ASP A 233 8.79 0.50 -4.47
CA ASP A 233 10.23 0.36 -4.23
C ASP A 233 10.80 1.39 -3.24
N PRO A 234 10.29 1.48 -2.00
CA PRO A 234 10.75 2.48 -1.03
C PRO A 234 12.25 2.34 -0.71
N TYR A 235 12.80 1.14 -0.85
CA TYR A 235 14.22 0.87 -0.62
C TYR A 235 15.12 1.11 -1.85
N GLY A 236 14.55 1.47 -3.02
CA GLY A 236 15.32 1.78 -4.23
C GLY A 236 16.08 0.58 -4.83
N LEU A 237 15.59 -0.64 -4.60
CA LEU A 237 16.26 -1.87 -5.05
C LEU A 237 16.22 -2.04 -6.57
N THR A 238 15.15 -1.55 -7.20
CA THR A 238 14.96 -1.57 -8.67
C THR A 238 15.18 -0.21 -9.29
N THR A 239 14.73 0.86 -8.64
CA THR A 239 14.74 2.23 -9.18
C THR A 239 16.05 2.98 -8.90
N GLN A 240 16.91 2.47 -8.02
CA GLN A 240 18.16 3.12 -7.55
C GLN A 240 17.89 4.53 -6.94
N GLN A 241 16.68 4.79 -6.51
CA GLN A 241 16.32 6.05 -5.84
C GLN A 241 16.77 6.04 -4.37
N PRO A 242 16.88 7.21 -3.73
CA PRO A 242 17.22 7.29 -2.32
C PRO A 242 16.28 6.46 -1.43
N VAL A 243 16.85 5.76 -0.46
CA VAL A 243 16.13 4.83 0.42
C VAL A 243 15.24 5.61 1.39
N LEU A 244 13.96 5.25 1.43
CA LEU A 244 13.04 5.59 2.51
C LEU A 244 12.87 4.37 3.43
N ARG A 245 13.32 4.48 4.67
CA ARG A 245 13.24 3.38 5.64
C ARG A 245 11.88 3.33 6.29
N PHE A 246 11.37 2.14 6.53
CA PHE A 246 10.18 1.94 7.34
C PHE A 246 10.37 2.51 8.75
N GLY A 247 9.29 3.04 9.32
CA GLY A 247 9.32 3.80 10.57
C GLY A 247 9.68 5.28 10.39
N ALA A 248 10.05 5.72 9.16
CA ALA A 248 10.33 7.12 8.91
C ALA A 248 9.03 7.95 8.92
N TYR A 249 9.06 9.07 9.63
CA TYR A 249 7.96 10.04 9.62
C TYR A 249 8.13 10.97 8.41
N THR A 250 7.17 10.93 7.52
CA THR A 250 7.25 11.57 6.20
C THR A 250 6.14 12.59 6.01
N LYS A 251 6.41 13.60 5.18
CA LYS A 251 5.42 14.55 4.70
C LYS A 251 4.85 14.04 3.38
N VAL A 252 3.54 13.95 3.29
CA VAL A 252 2.79 13.62 2.07
C VAL A 252 2.17 14.91 1.55
N SER A 253 2.38 15.22 0.29
CA SER A 253 1.76 16.37 -0.39
C SER A 253 1.08 15.92 -1.68
N PHE A 254 -0.13 16.41 -1.92
CA PHE A 254 -0.90 16.13 -3.12
C PHE A 254 -1.84 17.30 -3.46
N THR A 255 -2.26 17.34 -4.72
CA THR A 255 -3.16 18.39 -5.20
C THR A 255 -4.61 17.99 -4.94
N GLY A 256 -5.33 18.84 -4.21
CA GLY A 256 -6.76 18.75 -3.98
C GLY A 256 -7.58 19.40 -5.08
N LYS A 257 -8.82 19.83 -4.74
CA LYS A 257 -9.69 20.55 -5.67
C LYS A 257 -9.10 21.90 -6.08
N THR A 258 -9.37 22.28 -7.30
CA THR A 258 -9.15 23.66 -7.77
C THR A 258 -10.34 24.53 -7.36
N ILE A 259 -10.07 25.70 -6.82
CA ILE A 259 -11.07 26.69 -6.46
C ILE A 259 -10.98 27.82 -7.48
N ASP A 260 -12.08 28.10 -8.15
CA ASP A 260 -12.19 29.15 -9.12
C ASP A 260 -12.67 30.46 -8.51
N ASN A 261 -12.38 31.57 -9.17
CA ASN A 261 -12.82 32.91 -8.80
C ASN A 261 -12.40 33.31 -7.37
N VAL A 262 -11.16 33.06 -7.01
CA VAL A 262 -10.58 33.50 -5.74
C VAL A 262 -9.51 34.57 -5.97
N TYR A 263 -9.37 35.43 -4.98
CA TYR A 263 -8.31 36.44 -4.95
C TYR A 263 -7.30 36.03 -3.89
N ARG A 264 -6.03 36.13 -4.21
CA ARG A 264 -4.92 35.86 -3.31
C ARG A 264 -4.44 37.19 -2.70
N ILE A 265 -4.60 37.31 -1.39
CA ILE A 265 -4.38 38.59 -0.68
C ILE A 265 -3.57 38.34 0.59
N PRO A 266 -2.52 39.15 0.86
CA PRO A 266 -1.79 39.11 2.13
C PRO A 266 -2.74 39.27 3.33
N GLN A 267 -2.53 38.40 4.36
CA GLN A 267 -3.39 38.36 5.56
C GLN A 267 -3.50 39.75 6.26
N GLU A 268 -2.43 40.54 6.21
CA GLU A 268 -2.38 41.86 6.82
C GLU A 268 -3.37 42.90 6.26
N LEU A 269 -3.85 42.64 5.01
CA LEU A 269 -4.83 43.52 4.35
C LEU A 269 -6.26 43.21 4.73
N ILE A 270 -6.49 42.09 5.43
CA ILE A 270 -7.82 41.67 5.84
C ILE A 270 -7.99 41.89 7.34
N THR A 271 -8.82 42.83 7.69
CA THR A 271 -9.12 43.14 9.09
C THR A 271 -10.61 42.90 9.36
N ARG A 272 -10.94 42.10 10.39
CA ARG A 272 -12.30 41.77 10.77
C ARG A 272 -13.15 41.18 9.60
N ARG A 273 -12.54 40.38 8.71
CA ARG A 273 -13.16 39.83 7.48
C ARG A 273 -13.64 40.93 6.52
N GLN A 274 -12.92 42.03 6.43
CA GLN A 274 -13.18 43.11 5.50
C GLN A 274 -11.91 43.41 4.73
N LEU A 275 -12.07 43.68 3.43
CA LEU A 275 -11.04 44.24 2.56
C LEU A 275 -11.40 45.69 2.29
N TRP A 276 -10.42 46.61 2.37
CA TRP A 276 -10.62 47.98 2.10
C TRP A 276 -10.23 48.35 0.67
N ILE A 277 -11.15 48.95 -0.04
CA ILE A 277 -10.97 49.42 -1.41
C ILE A 277 -11.20 50.96 -1.45
N LEU A 278 -10.75 51.60 -2.52
CA LEU A 278 -11.07 52.98 -2.82
C LEU A 278 -12.17 53.04 -3.88
N ASP A 279 -13.14 53.91 -3.66
CA ASP A 279 -14.11 54.30 -4.68
C ASP A 279 -13.52 55.31 -5.67
N ASP A 280 -14.30 55.71 -6.69
CA ASP A 280 -13.92 56.68 -7.70
C ASP A 280 -13.67 58.08 -7.12
N ALA A 281 -14.12 58.37 -5.89
CA ALA A 281 -13.96 59.62 -5.19
C ALA A 281 -12.82 59.58 -4.15
N ASP A 282 -11.92 58.60 -4.22
CA ASP A 282 -10.81 58.35 -3.27
C ASP A 282 -11.27 58.20 -1.81
N LYS A 283 -12.44 57.58 -1.60
CA LYS A 283 -12.93 57.27 -0.25
C LYS A 283 -12.79 55.77 0.04
N LEU A 284 -12.52 55.48 1.32
CA LEU A 284 -12.45 54.11 1.83
C LEU A 284 -13.82 53.45 1.83
N VAL A 285 -13.88 52.26 1.23
CA VAL A 285 -15.08 51.38 1.26
C VAL A 285 -14.66 50.03 1.80
N ALA A 286 -15.35 49.59 2.86
CA ALA A 286 -15.13 48.26 3.42
C ALA A 286 -16.00 47.23 2.69
N LYS A 287 -15.37 46.24 2.06
CA LYS A 287 -16.06 45.11 1.43
C LYS A 287 -15.94 43.88 2.31
N PRO A 288 -17.05 43.21 2.64
CA PRO A 288 -17.00 41.93 3.36
C PRO A 288 -16.33 40.88 2.48
N VAL A 289 -15.49 40.04 3.10
CA VAL A 289 -14.78 38.97 2.42
C VAL A 289 -15.12 37.63 3.04
N GLU A 290 -15.28 36.63 2.17
CA GLU A 290 -15.31 35.23 2.57
C GLU A 290 -13.91 34.66 2.45
N VAL A 291 -13.29 34.32 3.58
CA VAL A 291 -12.00 33.61 3.57
C VAL A 291 -12.26 32.14 3.27
N VAL A 292 -11.84 31.70 2.10
CA VAL A 292 -11.98 30.30 1.64
C VAL A 292 -10.89 29.43 2.24
N ARG A 293 -9.63 29.91 2.21
CA ARG A 293 -8.47 29.18 2.75
C ARG A 293 -7.33 30.14 3.09
N GLU A 294 -6.54 29.71 4.06
CA GLU A 294 -5.24 30.30 4.39
C GLU A 294 -4.13 29.50 3.69
N VAL A 295 -3.22 30.19 3.01
CA VAL A 295 -2.09 29.60 2.29
C VAL A 295 -0.83 30.39 2.63
N GLY A 296 -0.03 29.86 3.55
CA GLY A 296 1.15 30.56 4.05
C GLY A 296 0.79 31.89 4.72
N SER A 297 1.32 33.03 4.20
CA SER A 297 1.03 34.38 4.68
C SER A 297 -0.13 35.06 3.97
N GLU A 298 -0.86 34.37 3.15
CA GLU A 298 -1.92 34.91 2.30
C GLU A 298 -3.26 34.20 2.54
N PHE A 299 -4.34 34.94 2.29
CA PHE A 299 -5.70 34.37 2.24
C PHE A 299 -6.17 34.21 0.79
N LEU A 300 -6.79 33.09 0.49
CA LEU A 300 -7.66 32.93 -0.67
C LEU A 300 -9.06 33.40 -0.25
N ILE A 301 -9.54 34.46 -0.88
CA ILE A 301 -10.84 35.05 -0.53
C ILE A 301 -11.77 35.10 -1.73
N ARG A 302 -13.07 35.11 -1.43
CA ARG A 302 -14.11 35.57 -2.35
C ARG A 302 -14.60 36.92 -1.89
N VAL A 303 -14.64 37.84 -2.82
CA VAL A 303 -15.10 39.20 -2.59
C VAL A 303 -15.74 39.74 -3.85
N ASP A 304 -16.81 40.52 -3.68
CA ASP A 304 -17.48 41.20 -4.80
C ASP A 304 -16.81 42.53 -5.04
N ILE A 305 -15.80 42.55 -5.93
CA ILE A 305 -15.05 43.73 -6.35
C ILE A 305 -15.03 43.79 -7.88
N ALA A 306 -15.06 45.02 -8.40
CA ALA A 306 -14.87 45.30 -9.82
C ALA A 306 -13.38 45.14 -10.21
N ALA A 307 -13.11 44.81 -11.48
CA ALA A 307 -11.74 44.67 -11.97
C ALA A 307 -10.87 45.95 -11.84
N ASP A 308 -11.52 47.10 -11.74
CA ASP A 308 -10.88 48.42 -11.62
C ASP A 308 -10.80 48.91 -10.18
N ASP A 309 -11.37 48.23 -9.20
CA ASP A 309 -11.29 48.59 -7.78
C ASP A 309 -9.83 48.60 -7.32
N ARG A 310 -9.50 49.69 -6.57
CA ARG A 310 -8.15 49.92 -6.02
C ARG A 310 -8.10 49.42 -4.58
N ILE A 311 -7.24 48.46 -4.30
CA ILE A 311 -7.06 47.91 -2.95
C ILE A 311 -6.12 48.80 -2.15
N VAL A 312 -6.48 49.03 -0.91
CA VAL A 312 -5.68 49.84 0.02
C VAL A 312 -4.63 48.94 0.69
N MET A 313 -3.36 49.19 0.39
CA MET A 313 -2.22 48.45 0.94
C MET A 313 -1.85 48.89 2.36
N THR A 314 -2.06 50.15 2.71
CA THR A 314 -1.76 50.70 4.03
C THR A 314 -2.95 51.44 4.55
N LEU A 315 -3.53 50.94 5.64
CA LEU A 315 -4.70 51.53 6.28
C LEU A 315 -4.30 52.64 7.28
N PRO A 316 -5.09 53.70 7.43
CA PRO A 316 -4.97 54.61 8.55
C PRO A 316 -5.27 53.89 9.87
N GLU A 317 -4.84 54.47 11.00
CA GLU A 317 -4.97 53.86 12.32
C GLU A 317 -6.43 53.51 12.70
N TYR A 318 -7.38 54.32 12.24
CA TYR A 318 -8.82 54.16 12.48
C TYR A 318 -9.61 54.28 11.16
N PRO A 319 -9.60 53.26 10.28
CA PRO A 319 -10.28 53.34 9.00
C PRO A 319 -11.81 53.36 9.20
N GLN A 320 -12.49 54.28 8.53
CA GLN A 320 -13.95 54.41 8.52
C GLN A 320 -14.48 54.38 7.10
N ASN A 321 -15.65 53.80 6.93
CA ASN A 321 -16.34 53.72 5.62
C ASN A 321 -16.69 55.18 5.17
N GLY A 322 -16.35 55.54 3.94
CA GLY A 322 -16.53 56.89 3.41
C GLY A 322 -15.46 57.90 3.77
N MET A 323 -14.41 57.48 4.51
CA MET A 323 -13.27 58.37 4.85
C MET A 323 -12.47 58.70 3.59
N ALA A 324 -12.29 60.00 3.32
CA ALA A 324 -11.42 60.45 2.23
C ALA A 324 -9.96 60.28 2.57
N VAL A 325 -9.18 59.70 1.66
CA VAL A 325 -7.75 59.44 1.85
C VAL A 325 -6.95 60.03 0.69
N LYS A 326 -5.69 60.33 0.96
CA LYS A 326 -4.78 60.77 -0.10
C LYS A 326 -4.03 59.56 -0.66
N VAL A 327 -4.19 59.33 -1.94
CA VAL A 327 -3.44 58.28 -2.65
C VAL A 327 -1.98 58.67 -2.79
N ILE A 328 -1.07 57.88 -2.27
CA ILE A 328 0.36 58.03 -2.46
C ILE A 328 0.78 57.05 -3.55
N GLU A 329 1.05 57.53 -4.75
CA GLU A 329 1.58 56.73 -5.85
C GLU A 329 3.02 56.34 -5.53
N GLY A 330 3.30 55.04 -5.39
CA GLY A 330 4.66 54.55 -5.15
C GLY A 330 4.82 53.10 -4.72
N ALA A 331 3.76 52.40 -4.42
CA ALA A 331 3.86 51.03 -3.85
C ALA A 331 3.80 49.86 -4.88
N GLU A 332 3.90 50.14 -6.15
CA GLU A 332 3.78 49.08 -7.21
C GLU A 332 5.00 48.15 -7.32
N LYS A 333 6.03 48.31 -6.48
CA LYS A 333 7.32 47.60 -6.62
C LYS A 333 7.66 46.56 -5.53
N LEU A 334 6.80 46.24 -4.60
CA LEU A 334 7.15 45.32 -3.49
C LEU A 334 6.71 43.85 -3.63
N VAL A 335 6.01 43.47 -4.70
CA VAL A 335 5.53 42.05 -4.87
C VAL A 335 6.38 41.22 -5.80
N ALA A 336 7.45 41.74 -6.37
CA ALA A 336 8.29 40.99 -7.31
C ALA A 336 9.75 40.89 -6.83
N LYS A 337 10.00 40.27 -5.69
CA LYS A 337 11.32 39.68 -5.37
C LYS A 337 11.27 38.88 -4.06
N GLN A 338 11.06 37.58 -4.20
CA GLN A 338 11.81 36.61 -3.40
C GLN A 338 11.92 35.31 -4.18
N PRO A 339 13.11 34.68 -4.18
CA PRO A 339 13.45 33.51 -4.96
C PRO A 339 12.84 32.24 -4.43
#